data_04518554355599263d18cf3a519db80a
#
_entry.id   04518554355599263d18cf3a519db80a
#
_cell.length_a   1.000
_cell.length_b   1.000
_cell.length_c   1.000
_cell.angle_alpha   90.00
_cell.angle_beta   90.00
_cell.angle_gamma   90.00
#
_symmetry.space_group_name_H-M   'P 1'
#
loop_
_entity.id
_entity.type
_entity.pdbx_description
1 polymer ?
#
loop_
_entity_poly.entity_id
_entity_poly.type
_entity_poly.pdbx_seq_one_letter_code
_entity_poly.pdbx_strand_id
1 'polypeptide(L)'
;DEHIVIPALSLLEDFLHSIIQNANDQIYQSLTSNLSDEQRARLSLLLTHHDDTGKSYMHWVQQPPGTATVNNLLTLLDRLNFLKAMGLGTTRDDTVNANRLHQLARRCERLSAWYLRDLRNPTERDALLVAFALQSQKTLIDQALNLFIRLYHGVFKRARNSYSERFFADGKTINQHLHQYVALGKLLIEARDEARDAFQVIDQALSWETFVADIEQAAALMRPAHFDFLTLVGNRYSHVRRFSPHFLQAFTFQGHEDTAGLRQAIQLICEVDTGKRAHLPAWTPTDFVDGRWQPYVFQDGDLQRRYYELCVLDKLRDGLRSGDIWVAGSDQFRPLKSFLIPEAQWQTMLDADVIPVAVPRNPITYLSVSHEALHEQLQRVDEGLANGAFEDVEWVNNRLKIARTRLDIPTDMVRVRRAVYKLLPRIRITDLLLEVDATVGFTQQFTHLQTDEPFDNPLAMCTTLLAGAINLGIEKMALASHHTHYDRLAWIVDWFIRDDTYARALAQLTHFQMANPFAYHWGNATRSSSDAQYFPTGAFQSAVTSHNPYYGKESGIAFYTHVSDQHSPFYTQVISTRVREAPYMLNGLLHHDTQLDIHEHATDTKGFTDHVFALCHLLGFRFAPRI
;
A
#
# COMPACT_ATOMS: atom_id res chain seq x y z
N ASP A 1 -5.10 60.65 -16.51
CA ASP A 1 -5.80 59.49 -17.10
C ASP A 1 -4.76 58.70 -17.93
N GLU A 2 -4.04 57.80 -17.30
CA GLU A 2 -3.24 56.83 -18.01
C GLU A 2 -4.15 55.77 -18.61
N HIS A 3 -4.37 55.84 -19.92
CA HIS A 3 -5.05 54.76 -20.65
C HIS A 3 -4.20 53.50 -20.62
N ILE A 4 -4.49 52.57 -19.74
CA ILE A 4 -3.94 51.22 -19.78
C ILE A 4 -4.50 50.54 -21.03
N VAL A 5 -3.69 50.43 -22.06
CA VAL A 5 -4.02 49.61 -23.24
C VAL A 5 -3.91 48.16 -22.85
N ILE A 6 -5.04 47.51 -22.64
CA ILE A 6 -5.09 46.05 -22.42
C ILE A 6 -4.78 45.39 -23.78
N PRO A 7 -3.72 44.59 -23.91
CA PRO A 7 -3.45 43.84 -25.13
C PRO A 7 -4.65 42.97 -25.53
N ALA A 8 -4.86 42.78 -26.82
CA ALA A 8 -5.91 41.87 -27.29
C ALA A 8 -5.70 40.48 -26.65
N LEU A 9 -6.79 39.85 -26.24
CA LEU A 9 -6.77 38.57 -25.51
C LEU A 9 -5.91 37.50 -26.25
N SER A 10 -5.98 37.50 -27.60
CA SER A 10 -5.17 36.64 -28.48
C SER A 10 -3.65 36.84 -28.33
N LEU A 11 -3.20 38.09 -28.13
CA LEU A 11 -1.77 38.39 -27.91
C LEU A 11 -1.28 37.89 -26.55
N LEU A 12 -2.15 37.92 -25.52
CA LEU A 12 -1.83 37.34 -24.22
C LEU A 12 -1.81 35.83 -24.28
N GLU A 13 -2.73 35.22 -25.01
CA GLU A 13 -2.75 33.77 -25.26
C GLU A 13 -1.49 33.31 -26.01
N ASP A 14 -1.12 33.98 -27.10
CA ASP A 14 0.10 33.70 -27.84
C ASP A 14 1.37 33.86 -27.00
N PHE A 15 1.40 34.89 -26.14
CA PHE A 15 2.53 35.11 -25.23
C PHE A 15 2.61 34.02 -24.16
N LEU A 16 1.49 33.64 -23.54
CA LEU A 16 1.46 32.53 -22.56
C LEU A 16 1.85 31.20 -23.21
N HIS A 17 1.35 30.91 -24.42
CA HIS A 17 1.77 29.73 -25.17
C HIS A 17 3.28 29.71 -25.45
N SER A 18 3.86 30.85 -25.81
CA SER A 18 5.30 30.95 -26.06
C SER A 18 6.13 30.72 -24.79
N ILE A 19 5.67 31.21 -23.64
CA ILE A 19 6.32 30.97 -22.33
C ILE A 19 6.26 29.48 -21.98
N ILE A 20 5.09 28.85 -22.09
CA ILE A 20 4.91 27.42 -21.79
C ILE A 20 5.78 26.58 -22.73
N GLN A 21 5.82 26.91 -24.01
CA GLN A 21 6.64 26.18 -24.98
C GLN A 21 8.12 26.33 -24.67
N ASN A 22 8.61 27.55 -24.37
CA ASN A 22 9.99 27.80 -23.98
C ASN A 22 10.37 27.03 -22.69
N ALA A 23 9.50 27.02 -21.69
CA ALA A 23 9.71 26.26 -20.46
C ALA A 23 9.78 24.75 -20.71
N ASN A 24 8.90 24.22 -21.58
CA ASN A 24 8.95 22.82 -21.97
C ASN A 24 10.25 22.47 -22.72
N ASP A 25 10.67 23.33 -23.66
CA ASP A 25 11.91 23.13 -24.43
C ASP A 25 13.13 23.13 -23.51
N GLN A 26 13.18 23.99 -22.51
CA GLN A 26 14.24 23.97 -21.46
C GLN A 26 14.27 22.65 -20.69
N ILE A 27 13.10 22.13 -20.30
CA ILE A 27 12.99 20.84 -19.62
C ILE A 27 13.45 19.70 -20.55
N TYR A 28 13.01 19.69 -21.80
CA TYR A 28 13.44 18.68 -22.79
C TYR A 28 14.95 18.72 -23.00
N GLN A 29 15.53 19.89 -23.11
CA GLN A 29 16.97 20.07 -23.24
C GLN A 29 17.71 19.58 -21.99
N SER A 30 17.22 19.89 -20.79
CA SER A 30 17.86 19.45 -19.54
C SER A 30 17.89 17.91 -19.43
N LEU A 31 16.84 17.22 -19.86
CA LEU A 31 16.76 15.76 -19.86
C LEU A 31 17.64 15.11 -20.95
N THR A 32 17.92 15.81 -22.04
CA THR A 32 18.58 15.22 -23.23
C THR A 32 19.99 15.72 -23.50
N SER A 33 20.43 16.84 -22.86
CA SER A 33 21.72 17.50 -23.12
C SER A 33 22.95 16.58 -22.97
N ASN A 34 22.89 15.64 -22.02
CA ASN A 34 24.01 14.74 -21.71
C ASN A 34 23.82 13.32 -22.27
N LEU A 35 22.89 13.10 -23.22
CA LEU A 35 22.69 11.80 -23.85
C LEU A 35 23.76 11.56 -24.90
N SER A 36 24.47 10.44 -24.78
CA SER A 36 25.34 9.96 -25.86
C SER A 36 24.51 9.38 -27.03
N ASP A 37 25.11 9.30 -28.21
CA ASP A 37 24.44 8.69 -29.36
C ASP A 37 24.08 7.22 -29.11
N GLU A 38 24.92 6.51 -28.37
CA GLU A 38 24.64 5.14 -27.94
C GLU A 38 23.40 5.06 -27.03
N GLN A 39 23.25 5.97 -26.07
CA GLN A 39 22.08 6.04 -25.22
C GLN A 39 20.81 6.39 -26.00
N ARG A 40 20.90 7.30 -27.00
CA ARG A 40 19.77 7.62 -27.90
C ARG A 40 19.37 6.40 -28.74
N ALA A 41 20.33 5.66 -29.25
CA ALA A 41 20.07 4.42 -30.00
C ALA A 41 19.36 3.37 -29.09
N ARG A 42 19.84 3.20 -27.85
CA ARG A 42 19.22 2.28 -26.88
C ARG A 42 17.80 2.73 -26.46
N LEU A 43 17.56 4.02 -26.25
CA LEU A 43 16.22 4.55 -26.01
C LEU A 43 15.27 4.27 -27.17
N SER A 44 15.75 4.37 -28.39
CA SER A 44 14.95 4.08 -29.59
C SER A 44 14.48 2.62 -29.66
N LEU A 45 15.16 1.68 -28.99
CA LEU A 45 14.70 0.29 -28.88
C LEU A 45 13.32 0.18 -28.19
N LEU A 46 12.97 1.10 -27.30
CA LEU A 46 11.63 1.13 -26.67
C LEU A 46 10.50 1.18 -27.71
N LEU A 47 10.78 1.79 -28.86
CA LEU A 47 9.80 1.96 -29.93
C LEU A 47 9.80 0.79 -30.94
N THR A 48 10.73 -0.16 -30.84
CA THR A 48 10.80 -1.33 -31.71
C THR A 48 9.90 -2.47 -31.19
N HIS A 49 9.63 -3.44 -32.06
CA HIS A 49 8.82 -4.60 -31.71
C HIS A 49 9.61 -5.57 -30.81
N HIS A 50 8.93 -6.08 -29.78
CA HIS A 50 9.40 -7.17 -28.94
C HIS A 50 9.00 -8.51 -29.57
N ASP A 51 9.94 -9.41 -29.74
CA ASP A 51 9.76 -10.66 -30.49
C ASP A 51 8.62 -11.54 -29.94
N ASP A 52 8.52 -11.67 -28.60
CA ASP A 52 7.52 -12.55 -27.96
C ASP A 52 6.11 -11.97 -27.96
N THR A 53 5.95 -10.64 -27.96
CA THR A 53 4.63 -10.01 -27.76
C THR A 53 4.04 -9.43 -29.03
N GLY A 54 4.85 -9.24 -30.08
CA GLY A 54 4.46 -8.54 -31.31
C GLY A 54 4.10 -7.06 -31.12
N LYS A 55 4.28 -6.54 -29.90
CA LYS A 55 4.06 -5.13 -29.51
C LYS A 55 5.40 -4.46 -29.23
N SER A 56 5.40 -3.14 -28.99
CA SER A 56 6.65 -2.43 -28.69
C SER A 56 7.27 -2.85 -27.34
N TYR A 57 8.60 -2.71 -27.20
CA TYR A 57 9.29 -2.87 -25.91
C TYR A 57 8.71 -1.92 -24.85
N MET A 58 8.30 -0.70 -25.23
CA MET A 58 7.60 0.22 -24.32
C MET A 58 6.34 -0.42 -23.73
N HIS A 59 5.52 -1.04 -24.54
CA HIS A 59 4.32 -1.76 -24.08
C HIS A 59 4.67 -2.97 -23.20
N TRP A 60 5.72 -3.72 -23.53
CA TRP A 60 6.19 -4.84 -22.72
C TRP A 60 6.64 -4.39 -21.33
N VAL A 61 7.35 -3.26 -21.21
CA VAL A 61 7.77 -2.66 -19.94
C VAL A 61 6.55 -2.26 -19.08
N GLN A 62 5.51 -1.72 -19.69
CA GLN A 62 4.29 -1.24 -18.99
C GLN A 62 3.37 -2.35 -18.48
N GLN A 63 3.56 -3.59 -18.92
CA GLN A 63 2.66 -4.66 -18.51
C GLN A 63 2.65 -4.86 -16.98
N PRO A 64 1.47 -5.08 -16.37
CA PRO A 64 1.36 -5.25 -14.92
C PRO A 64 2.19 -6.44 -14.42
N PRO A 65 2.63 -6.43 -13.16
CA PRO A 65 3.51 -7.44 -12.58
C PRO A 65 2.87 -8.83 -12.44
N GLY A 66 1.55 -8.93 -12.51
CA GLY A 66 0.81 -10.17 -12.32
C GLY A 66 0.80 -10.68 -10.88
N THR A 67 0.46 -11.96 -10.72
CA THR A 67 0.42 -12.63 -9.41
C THR A 67 1.82 -12.96 -8.90
N ALA A 68 1.97 -13.20 -7.57
CA ALA A 68 3.24 -13.55 -6.95
C ALA A 68 3.69 -14.97 -7.34
N THR A 69 4.29 -15.10 -8.52
CA THR A 69 4.91 -16.32 -9.06
C THR A 69 6.38 -16.10 -9.39
N VAL A 70 7.14 -17.18 -9.47
CA VAL A 70 8.56 -17.13 -9.84
C VAL A 70 8.74 -16.52 -11.25
N ASN A 71 7.93 -16.96 -12.20
CA ASN A 71 8.04 -16.50 -13.58
C ASN A 71 7.77 -14.99 -13.70
N ASN A 72 6.73 -14.48 -13.03
CA ASN A 72 6.42 -13.07 -13.04
C ASN A 72 7.54 -12.22 -12.40
N LEU A 73 8.18 -12.72 -11.34
CA LEU A 73 9.32 -12.04 -10.74
C LEU A 73 10.51 -12.01 -11.72
N LEU A 74 10.85 -13.12 -12.37
CA LEU A 74 11.92 -13.16 -13.35
C LEU A 74 11.64 -12.22 -14.53
N THR A 75 10.41 -12.21 -15.06
CA THR A 75 10.00 -11.27 -16.12
C THR A 75 10.15 -9.81 -15.70
N LEU A 76 9.82 -9.46 -14.44
CA LEU A 76 10.05 -8.09 -13.93
C LEU A 76 11.55 -7.75 -13.87
N LEU A 77 12.39 -8.70 -13.45
CA LEU A 77 13.84 -8.51 -13.44
C LEU A 77 14.41 -8.35 -14.86
N ASP A 78 13.89 -9.07 -15.84
CA ASP A 78 14.30 -8.94 -17.25
C ASP A 78 13.94 -7.55 -17.79
N ARG A 79 12.71 -7.04 -17.51
CA ARG A 79 12.32 -5.67 -17.87
C ARG A 79 13.21 -4.62 -17.20
N LEU A 80 13.51 -4.81 -15.92
CA LEU A 80 14.38 -3.92 -15.16
C LEU A 80 15.81 -3.91 -15.74
N ASN A 81 16.35 -5.08 -16.05
CA ASN A 81 17.69 -5.21 -16.67
C ASN A 81 17.74 -4.55 -18.04
N PHE A 82 16.69 -4.70 -18.85
CA PHE A 82 16.55 -4.00 -20.13
C PHE A 82 16.63 -2.48 -19.97
N LEU A 83 15.89 -1.89 -18.99
CA LEU A 83 15.96 -0.45 -18.74
C LEU A 83 17.31 -0.02 -18.16
N LYS A 84 17.91 -0.81 -17.27
CA LYS A 84 19.25 -0.52 -16.71
C LYS A 84 20.33 -0.52 -17.79
N ALA A 85 20.22 -1.39 -18.79
CA ALA A 85 21.15 -1.46 -19.91
C ALA A 85 21.14 -0.18 -20.79
N MET A 86 20.12 0.68 -20.68
CA MET A 86 20.10 1.99 -21.34
C MET A 86 21.14 2.96 -20.77
N GLY A 87 21.62 2.73 -19.55
CA GLY A 87 22.70 3.51 -18.93
C GLY A 87 22.33 4.96 -18.60
N LEU A 88 21.05 5.23 -18.33
CA LEU A 88 20.58 6.61 -18.07
C LEU A 88 21.05 7.18 -16.72
N GLY A 89 21.42 6.34 -15.76
CA GLY A 89 21.88 6.74 -14.42
C GLY A 89 20.78 7.39 -13.57
N THR A 90 20.97 7.38 -12.24
CA THR A 90 20.05 8.02 -11.27
C THR A 90 20.29 9.52 -11.12
N THR A 91 21.41 10.04 -11.59
CA THR A 91 21.87 11.44 -11.42
C THR A 91 21.06 12.47 -12.20
N ARG A 92 20.14 12.05 -13.07
CA ARG A 92 19.30 12.96 -13.88
C ARG A 92 17.97 13.32 -13.21
N ASP A 93 17.58 12.62 -12.17
CA ASP A 93 16.34 12.89 -11.43
C ASP A 93 16.33 14.28 -10.77
N ASP A 94 17.53 14.78 -10.39
CA ASP A 94 17.65 16.05 -9.68
C ASP A 94 17.58 17.29 -10.58
N THR A 95 17.61 17.12 -11.89
CA THR A 95 17.60 18.25 -12.85
C THR A 95 16.19 18.76 -13.17
N VAL A 96 15.17 17.94 -12.95
CA VAL A 96 13.77 18.27 -13.24
C VAL A 96 12.91 17.95 -12.02
N ASN A 97 11.96 18.83 -11.72
CA ASN A 97 11.00 18.58 -10.64
C ASN A 97 10.33 17.20 -10.81
N ALA A 98 10.27 16.43 -9.73
CA ALA A 98 9.76 15.05 -9.73
C ALA A 98 8.31 14.95 -10.28
N ASN A 99 7.43 15.91 -9.95
CA ASN A 99 6.06 15.94 -10.47
C ASN A 99 6.05 16.15 -11.99
N ARG A 100 6.93 17.01 -12.49
CA ARG A 100 7.03 17.25 -13.94
C ARG A 100 7.58 16.05 -14.68
N LEU A 101 8.59 15.39 -14.12
CA LEU A 101 9.12 14.13 -14.66
C LEU A 101 8.02 13.06 -14.75
N HIS A 102 7.23 12.94 -13.69
CA HIS A 102 6.10 12.02 -13.65
C HIS A 102 5.03 12.35 -14.71
N GLN A 103 4.70 13.64 -14.91
CA GLN A 103 3.77 14.07 -15.95
C GLN A 103 4.28 13.72 -17.35
N LEU A 104 5.59 13.95 -17.63
CA LEU A 104 6.19 13.59 -18.92
C LEU A 104 6.20 12.07 -19.15
N ALA A 105 6.50 11.30 -18.12
CA ALA A 105 6.44 9.83 -18.19
C ALA A 105 5.02 9.36 -18.52
N ARG A 106 4.00 9.86 -17.79
CA ARG A 106 2.58 9.55 -18.06
C ARG A 106 2.16 9.96 -19.47
N ARG A 107 2.60 11.12 -19.95
CA ARG A 107 2.35 11.55 -21.32
C ARG A 107 2.95 10.55 -22.32
N CYS A 108 4.18 10.12 -22.09
CA CYS A 108 4.83 9.10 -22.92
C CYS A 108 4.05 7.78 -22.92
N GLU A 109 3.57 7.32 -21.77
CA GLU A 109 2.78 6.10 -21.61
C GLU A 109 1.49 6.08 -22.44
N ARG A 110 0.87 7.25 -22.64
CA ARG A 110 -0.38 7.42 -23.39
C ARG A 110 -0.18 7.46 -24.90
N LEU A 111 1.04 7.81 -25.35
CA LEU A 111 1.38 7.89 -26.74
C LEU A 111 1.76 6.51 -27.30
N SER A 112 1.32 6.22 -28.53
CA SER A 112 1.73 4.99 -29.21
C SER A 112 3.20 5.07 -29.65
N ALA A 113 3.87 3.92 -29.72
CA ALA A 113 5.24 3.85 -30.23
C ALA A 113 5.37 4.38 -31.67
N TRP A 114 4.31 4.23 -32.46
CA TRP A 114 4.26 4.78 -33.82
C TRP A 114 4.24 6.32 -33.79
N TYR A 115 3.36 6.92 -32.97
CA TYR A 115 3.29 8.38 -32.83
C TYR A 115 4.60 8.98 -32.33
N LEU A 116 5.23 8.36 -31.31
CA LEU A 116 6.52 8.80 -30.79
C LEU A 116 7.63 8.74 -31.84
N ARG A 117 7.59 7.77 -32.77
CA ARG A 117 8.52 7.64 -33.86
C ARG A 117 8.42 8.81 -34.86
N ASP A 118 7.20 9.25 -35.11
CA ASP A 118 6.87 10.31 -36.08
C ASP A 118 6.87 11.72 -35.49
N LEU A 119 7.21 11.89 -34.21
CA LEU A 119 7.29 13.18 -33.56
C LEU A 119 8.33 14.08 -34.27
N ARG A 120 7.87 15.28 -34.71
CA ARG A 120 8.70 16.24 -35.47
C ARG A 120 9.90 16.77 -34.66
N ASN A 121 9.73 16.92 -33.31
CA ASN A 121 10.80 17.36 -32.43
C ASN A 121 11.54 16.17 -31.82
N PRO A 122 12.75 15.82 -32.26
CA PRO A 122 13.49 14.68 -31.71
C PRO A 122 13.90 14.91 -30.26
N THR A 123 14.13 16.16 -29.82
CA THR A 123 14.48 16.48 -28.43
C THR A 123 13.29 16.19 -27.49
N GLU A 124 12.09 16.55 -27.89
CA GLU A 124 10.87 16.21 -27.16
C GLU A 124 10.67 14.70 -27.06
N ARG A 125 10.80 13.99 -28.17
CA ARG A 125 10.70 12.52 -28.21
C ARG A 125 11.67 11.87 -27.22
N ASP A 126 12.95 12.25 -27.32
CA ASP A 126 14.01 11.68 -26.49
C ASP A 126 13.78 12.02 -25.01
N ALA A 127 13.33 13.24 -24.70
CA ALA A 127 12.98 13.64 -23.32
C ALA A 127 11.80 12.82 -22.76
N LEU A 128 10.76 12.57 -23.55
CA LEU A 128 9.64 11.71 -23.15
C LEU A 128 10.09 10.27 -22.89
N LEU A 129 10.95 9.72 -23.75
CA LEU A 129 11.51 8.37 -23.57
C LEU A 129 12.42 8.27 -22.34
N VAL A 130 13.22 9.31 -22.06
CA VAL A 130 14.03 9.38 -20.83
C VAL A 130 13.14 9.40 -19.59
N ALA A 131 12.14 10.29 -19.57
CA ALA A 131 11.21 10.39 -18.44
C ALA A 131 10.48 9.06 -18.21
N PHE A 132 10.00 8.43 -19.29
CA PHE A 132 9.37 7.11 -19.23
C PHE A 132 10.32 6.04 -18.67
N ALA A 133 11.56 5.95 -19.18
CA ALA A 133 12.51 4.94 -18.77
C ALA A 133 12.91 5.10 -17.29
N LEU A 134 13.16 6.33 -16.84
CA LEU A 134 13.50 6.62 -15.43
C LEU A 134 12.34 6.27 -14.49
N GLN A 135 11.12 6.71 -14.81
CA GLN A 135 9.95 6.42 -13.96
C GLN A 135 9.58 4.93 -13.98
N SER A 136 9.63 4.28 -15.15
CA SER A 136 9.39 2.83 -15.26
C SER A 136 10.44 2.02 -14.51
N GLN A 137 11.70 2.46 -14.46
CA GLN A 137 12.75 1.79 -13.70
C GLN A 137 12.42 1.79 -12.19
N LYS A 138 12.01 2.92 -11.63
CA LYS A 138 11.57 3.04 -10.23
C LYS A 138 10.38 2.12 -9.94
N THR A 139 9.38 2.18 -10.79
CA THR A 139 8.17 1.36 -10.68
C THR A 139 8.49 -0.14 -10.73
N LEU A 140 9.37 -0.59 -11.63
CA LEU A 140 9.76 -1.99 -11.74
C LEU A 140 10.59 -2.47 -10.53
N ILE A 141 11.45 -1.61 -9.97
CA ILE A 141 12.17 -1.91 -8.72
C ILE A 141 11.16 -2.18 -7.61
N ASP A 142 10.22 -1.27 -7.38
CA ASP A 142 9.20 -1.38 -6.34
C ASP A 142 8.32 -2.63 -6.54
N GLN A 143 7.90 -2.88 -7.77
CA GLN A 143 7.12 -4.06 -8.12
C GLN A 143 7.88 -5.37 -7.87
N ALA A 144 9.17 -5.45 -8.23
CA ALA A 144 9.99 -6.64 -8.01
C ALA A 144 10.23 -6.90 -6.52
N LEU A 145 10.52 -5.87 -5.73
CA LEU A 145 10.68 -5.97 -4.29
C LEU A 145 9.37 -6.40 -3.61
N ASN A 146 8.25 -5.80 -3.98
CA ASN A 146 6.92 -6.19 -3.49
C ASN A 146 6.55 -7.64 -3.87
N LEU A 147 6.90 -8.04 -5.10
CA LEU A 147 6.62 -9.41 -5.57
C LEU A 147 7.46 -10.43 -4.81
N PHE A 148 8.74 -10.13 -4.56
CA PHE A 148 9.63 -10.93 -3.71
C PHE A 148 9.04 -11.09 -2.30
N ILE A 149 8.67 -10.00 -1.65
CA ILE A 149 8.09 -10.02 -0.29
C ILE A 149 6.85 -10.92 -0.25
N ARG A 150 5.94 -10.79 -1.23
CA ARG A 150 4.72 -11.61 -1.32
C ARG A 150 5.02 -13.07 -1.63
N LEU A 151 5.93 -13.34 -2.55
CA LEU A 151 6.33 -14.69 -2.95
C LEU A 151 6.97 -15.43 -1.78
N TYR A 152 7.93 -14.78 -1.10
CA TYR A 152 8.62 -15.35 0.05
C TYR A 152 7.67 -15.54 1.25
N HIS A 153 6.79 -14.56 1.55
CA HIS A 153 5.74 -14.74 2.54
C HIS A 153 4.84 -15.95 2.23
N GLY A 154 4.52 -16.17 0.95
CA GLY A 154 3.75 -17.32 0.49
C GLY A 154 4.41 -18.67 0.81
N VAL A 155 5.74 -18.75 0.80
CA VAL A 155 6.49 -19.95 1.20
C VAL A 155 6.23 -20.25 2.69
N PHE A 156 6.37 -19.25 3.56
CA PHE A 156 6.11 -19.37 4.99
C PHE A 156 4.64 -19.72 5.31
N LYS A 157 3.70 -19.02 4.67
CA LYS A 157 2.27 -19.28 4.87
C LYS A 157 1.91 -20.73 4.53
N ARG A 158 2.39 -21.24 3.40
CA ARG A 158 2.15 -22.64 3.01
C ARG A 158 2.80 -23.63 3.96
N ALA A 159 4.01 -23.34 4.44
CA ALA A 159 4.69 -24.18 5.42
C ALA A 159 3.93 -24.21 6.75
N ARG A 160 3.46 -23.07 7.25
CA ARG A 160 2.65 -22.99 8.48
C ARG A 160 1.33 -23.74 8.35
N ASN A 161 0.62 -23.56 7.24
CA ASN A 161 -0.64 -24.28 7.02
C ASN A 161 -0.41 -25.80 6.99
N SER A 162 0.58 -26.27 6.24
CA SER A 162 0.92 -27.69 6.18
C SER A 162 1.38 -28.24 7.55
N TYR A 163 2.08 -27.42 8.33
CA TYR A 163 2.45 -27.77 9.71
C TYR A 163 1.22 -27.93 10.59
N SER A 164 0.30 -26.96 10.56
CA SER A 164 -0.94 -26.98 11.34
C SER A 164 -1.82 -28.17 10.94
N GLU A 165 -2.01 -28.41 9.64
CA GLU A 165 -2.79 -29.54 9.13
C GLU A 165 -2.22 -30.89 9.63
N ARG A 166 -0.89 -31.09 9.56
CA ARG A 166 -0.23 -32.27 10.08
C ARG A 166 -0.36 -32.37 11.60
N PHE A 167 -0.21 -31.25 12.31
CA PHE A 167 -0.36 -31.22 13.76
C PHE A 167 -1.76 -31.66 14.20
N PHE A 168 -2.80 -31.18 13.52
CA PHE A 168 -4.18 -31.58 13.81
C PHE A 168 -4.49 -33.02 13.40
N ALA A 169 -3.95 -33.49 12.27
CA ALA A 169 -4.13 -34.86 11.82
C ALA A 169 -3.47 -35.87 12.80
N ASP A 170 -2.24 -35.59 13.21
CA ASP A 170 -1.49 -36.46 14.12
C ASP A 170 -1.96 -36.33 15.58
N GLY A 171 -2.54 -35.18 15.96
CA GLY A 171 -2.94 -34.84 17.33
C GLY A 171 -3.92 -35.84 17.94
N LYS A 172 -4.87 -36.37 17.15
CA LYS A 172 -5.84 -37.37 17.62
C LYS A 172 -5.13 -38.70 17.94
N THR A 173 -4.23 -39.12 17.07
CA THR A 173 -3.47 -40.35 17.23
C THR A 173 -2.48 -40.25 18.38
N ILE A 174 -1.77 -39.10 18.50
CA ILE A 174 -0.86 -38.82 19.63
C ILE A 174 -1.64 -38.86 20.95
N ASN A 175 -2.83 -38.25 21.01
CA ASN A 175 -3.67 -38.22 22.20
C ASN A 175 -4.16 -39.64 22.57
N GLN A 176 -4.48 -40.49 21.60
CA GLN A 176 -4.85 -41.89 21.82
C GLN A 176 -3.69 -42.67 22.46
N HIS A 177 -2.47 -42.59 21.90
CA HIS A 177 -1.29 -43.21 22.49
C HIS A 177 -0.98 -42.67 23.90
N LEU A 178 -1.12 -41.37 24.12
CA LEU A 178 -0.93 -40.76 25.43
C LEU A 178 -1.91 -41.34 26.47
N HIS A 179 -3.19 -41.47 26.10
CA HIS A 179 -4.20 -42.09 26.97
C HIS A 179 -3.84 -43.56 27.29
N GLN A 180 -3.40 -44.35 26.31
CA GLN A 180 -2.97 -45.71 26.51
C GLN A 180 -1.76 -45.81 27.45
N TYR A 181 -0.71 -44.98 27.23
CA TYR A 181 0.47 -44.96 28.10
C TYR A 181 0.17 -44.51 29.53
N VAL A 182 -0.74 -43.52 29.71
CA VAL A 182 -1.17 -43.10 31.05
C VAL A 182 -1.95 -44.21 31.74
N ALA A 183 -2.84 -44.91 31.04
CA ALA A 183 -3.59 -46.04 31.58
C ALA A 183 -2.63 -47.20 31.99
N LEU A 184 -1.70 -47.57 31.09
CA LEU A 184 -0.72 -48.58 31.36
C LEU A 184 0.22 -48.19 32.52
N GLY A 185 0.67 -46.93 32.55
CA GLY A 185 1.49 -46.41 33.65
C GLY A 185 0.80 -46.50 35.01
N LYS A 186 -0.51 -46.22 35.09
CA LYS A 186 -1.31 -46.38 36.31
C LYS A 186 -1.37 -47.83 36.75
N LEU A 187 -1.65 -48.76 35.82
CA LEU A 187 -1.66 -50.20 36.10
C LEU A 187 -0.30 -50.72 36.59
N LEU A 188 0.80 -50.23 36.05
CA LEU A 188 2.15 -50.57 36.48
C LEU A 188 2.48 -50.03 37.89
N ILE A 189 1.99 -48.83 38.24
CA ILE A 189 2.13 -48.24 39.57
C ILE A 189 1.37 -49.11 40.60
N GLU A 190 0.09 -49.45 40.30
CA GLU A 190 -0.73 -50.34 41.15
C GLU A 190 -0.09 -51.74 41.28
N ALA A 191 0.42 -52.30 40.17
CA ALA A 191 1.08 -53.60 40.19
C ALA A 191 2.36 -53.62 41.05
N ARG A 192 3.10 -52.51 41.10
CA ARG A 192 4.26 -52.35 41.98
C ARG A 192 3.86 -52.36 43.43
N ASP A 193 2.78 -51.65 43.78
CA ASP A 193 2.29 -51.57 45.18
C ASP A 193 1.74 -52.91 45.65
N GLU A 194 1.20 -53.73 44.75
CA GLU A 194 0.68 -55.08 45.01
C GLU A 194 1.71 -56.22 44.76
N ALA A 195 2.97 -55.88 44.42
CA ALA A 195 4.06 -56.81 44.08
C ALA A 195 3.71 -57.80 42.97
N ARG A 196 2.93 -57.41 41.98
CA ARG A 196 2.60 -58.20 40.78
C ARG A 196 3.68 -58.06 39.69
N ASP A 197 3.80 -59.09 38.86
CA ASP A 197 4.74 -59.08 37.72
C ASP A 197 4.27 -58.04 36.66
N ALA A 198 5.15 -57.08 36.34
CA ALA A 198 4.91 -56.03 35.40
C ALA A 198 4.59 -56.53 33.98
N PHE A 199 5.25 -57.61 33.53
CA PHE A 199 5.03 -58.17 32.21
C PHE A 199 3.67 -58.85 32.10
N GLN A 200 3.21 -59.55 33.16
CA GLN A 200 1.87 -60.09 33.19
C GLN A 200 0.77 -59.01 33.19
N VAL A 201 1.02 -57.89 33.86
CA VAL A 201 0.09 -56.77 33.89
C VAL A 201 -0.02 -56.08 32.51
N ILE A 202 1.11 -55.92 31.79
CA ILE A 202 1.11 -55.43 30.42
C ILE A 202 0.33 -56.35 29.50
N ASP A 203 0.61 -57.66 29.57
CA ASP A 203 0.01 -58.66 28.68
C ASP A 203 -1.48 -58.87 28.93
N GLN A 204 -1.95 -58.63 30.16
CA GLN A 204 -3.37 -58.63 30.54
C GLN A 204 -4.10 -57.37 30.05
N ALA A 205 -3.43 -56.21 30.07
CA ALA A 205 -4.01 -54.94 29.66
C ALA A 205 -3.99 -54.77 28.13
N LEU A 206 -2.92 -55.23 27.49
CA LEU A 206 -2.69 -55.11 26.05
C LEU A 206 -1.75 -56.29 25.65
N SER A 207 -2.07 -57.04 24.59
CA SER A 207 -1.14 -58.10 24.16
C SER A 207 0.25 -57.52 23.85
N TRP A 208 1.32 -58.27 24.18
CA TRP A 208 2.70 -57.80 23.98
C TRP A 208 2.97 -57.35 22.54
N GLU A 209 2.41 -58.04 21.56
CA GLU A 209 2.53 -57.70 20.14
C GLU A 209 1.89 -56.35 19.83
N THR A 210 0.70 -56.06 20.41
CA THR A 210 0.01 -54.78 20.25
C THR A 210 0.80 -53.68 20.97
N PHE A 211 1.34 -53.93 22.14
CA PHE A 211 2.19 -52.98 22.87
C PHE A 211 3.43 -52.57 22.08
N VAL A 212 4.12 -53.54 21.47
CA VAL A 212 5.28 -53.26 20.60
C VAL A 212 4.89 -52.46 19.38
N ALA A 213 3.77 -52.83 18.72
CA ALA A 213 3.27 -52.12 17.57
C ALA A 213 2.87 -50.66 17.92
N ASP A 214 2.25 -50.43 19.08
CA ASP A 214 1.89 -49.10 19.58
C ASP A 214 3.13 -48.24 19.87
N ILE A 215 4.20 -48.83 20.44
CA ILE A 215 5.48 -48.14 20.64
C ILE A 215 6.09 -47.74 19.32
N GLU A 216 6.12 -48.64 18.33
CA GLU A 216 6.67 -48.33 17.00
C GLU A 216 5.87 -47.23 16.30
N GLN A 217 4.55 -47.26 16.40
CA GLN A 217 3.68 -46.18 15.86
C GLN A 217 3.91 -44.86 16.59
N ALA A 218 4.00 -44.89 17.92
CA ALA A 218 4.27 -43.67 18.70
C ALA A 218 5.69 -43.13 18.39
N ALA A 219 6.68 -44.02 18.24
CA ALA A 219 8.04 -43.64 17.84
C ALA A 219 8.08 -42.99 16.44
N ALA A 220 7.26 -43.48 15.50
CA ALA A 220 7.12 -42.87 14.17
C ALA A 220 6.46 -41.47 14.21
N LEU A 221 5.64 -41.17 15.23
CA LEU A 221 5.04 -39.85 15.46
C LEU A 221 5.95 -38.92 16.25
N MET A 222 7.02 -39.41 16.86
CA MET A 222 8.00 -38.59 17.58
C MET A 222 8.66 -37.60 16.62
N ARG A 223 8.68 -36.35 17.04
CA ARG A 223 9.33 -35.27 16.29
C ARG A 223 10.57 -34.81 17.03
N PRO A 224 11.63 -34.34 16.31
CA PRO A 224 12.77 -33.70 16.95
C PRO A 224 12.31 -32.55 17.87
N ALA A 225 13.02 -32.33 18.96
CA ALA A 225 12.68 -31.32 19.95
C ALA A 225 12.50 -29.91 19.35
N HIS A 226 13.16 -29.65 18.21
CA HIS A 226 13.10 -28.36 17.47
C HIS A 226 12.27 -28.45 16.17
N PHE A 227 11.39 -29.45 16.02
CA PHE A 227 10.57 -29.58 14.85
C PHE A 227 9.48 -28.49 14.85
N ASP A 228 9.60 -27.53 13.94
CA ASP A 228 8.58 -26.52 13.67
C ASP A 228 8.33 -26.39 12.16
N PHE A 229 7.54 -25.39 11.76
CA PHE A 229 7.24 -25.14 10.36
C PHE A 229 8.49 -24.72 9.55
N LEU A 230 9.62 -24.30 10.16
CA LEU A 230 10.87 -23.97 9.46
C LEU A 230 11.48 -25.19 8.77
N THR A 231 11.30 -26.38 9.33
CA THR A 231 11.66 -27.63 8.63
C THR A 231 10.93 -27.72 7.29
N LEU A 232 9.63 -27.38 7.26
CA LEU A 232 8.84 -27.38 6.04
C LEU A 232 9.18 -26.23 5.09
N VAL A 233 9.62 -25.08 5.60
CA VAL A 233 10.23 -24.01 4.78
C VAL A 233 11.49 -24.53 4.12
N GLY A 234 12.35 -25.20 4.87
CA GLY A 234 13.52 -25.89 4.35
C GLY A 234 13.20 -26.82 3.17
N ASN A 235 12.12 -27.60 3.22
CA ASN A 235 11.72 -28.51 2.14
C ASN A 235 11.34 -27.77 0.83
N ARG A 236 11.12 -26.46 0.89
CA ARG A 236 10.84 -25.59 -0.28
C ARG A 236 12.07 -24.83 -0.78
N TYR A 237 13.26 -25.14 -0.29
CA TYR A 237 14.49 -24.45 -0.67
C TYR A 237 14.74 -24.47 -2.18
N SER A 238 14.55 -25.62 -2.85
CA SER A 238 14.70 -25.72 -4.31
C SER A 238 13.77 -24.76 -5.07
N HIS A 239 12.56 -24.56 -4.57
CA HIS A 239 11.62 -23.57 -5.15
C HIS A 239 12.13 -22.14 -4.93
N VAL A 240 12.67 -21.81 -3.77
CA VAL A 240 13.25 -20.48 -3.48
C VAL A 240 14.46 -20.22 -4.36
N ARG A 241 15.32 -21.22 -4.58
CA ARG A 241 16.50 -21.13 -5.44
C ARG A 241 16.21 -20.84 -6.91
N ARG A 242 14.99 -21.06 -7.38
CA ARG A 242 14.59 -20.69 -8.74
C ARG A 242 14.58 -19.19 -9.00
N PHE A 243 14.45 -18.37 -7.96
CA PHE A 243 14.38 -16.90 -8.13
C PHE A 243 15.42 -16.15 -7.29
N SER A 244 15.84 -16.67 -6.13
CA SER A 244 16.71 -15.93 -5.19
C SER A 244 18.05 -15.50 -5.80
N PRO A 245 18.77 -16.29 -6.62
CA PRO A 245 20.02 -15.83 -7.22
C PRO A 245 19.82 -14.62 -8.15
N HIS A 246 18.84 -14.70 -9.04
CA HIS A 246 18.52 -13.61 -9.97
C HIS A 246 18.07 -12.35 -9.24
N PHE A 247 17.26 -12.53 -8.20
CA PHE A 247 16.77 -11.41 -7.39
C PHE A 247 17.92 -10.74 -6.61
N LEU A 248 18.74 -11.49 -5.91
CA LEU A 248 19.85 -10.92 -5.13
C LEU A 248 20.90 -10.23 -6.01
N GLN A 249 21.14 -10.72 -7.22
CA GLN A 249 22.06 -10.12 -8.19
C GLN A 249 21.50 -8.86 -8.87
N ALA A 250 20.17 -8.75 -8.96
CA ALA A 250 19.53 -7.62 -9.64
C ALA A 250 19.63 -6.30 -8.85
N PHE A 251 19.87 -6.36 -7.53
CA PHE A 251 19.83 -5.21 -6.64
C PHE A 251 21.10 -5.05 -5.82
N THR A 252 21.49 -3.79 -5.60
CA THR A 252 22.48 -3.42 -4.58
C THR A 252 21.75 -2.97 -3.33
N PHE A 253 21.78 -3.82 -2.30
CA PHE A 253 21.13 -3.54 -1.04
C PHE A 253 21.99 -2.63 -0.18
N GLN A 254 21.43 -1.53 0.25
CA GLN A 254 22.00 -0.58 1.20
C GLN A 254 21.27 -0.70 2.54
N GLY A 255 21.84 -0.20 3.62
CA GLY A 255 21.21 -0.30 4.93
C GLY A 255 22.00 0.40 6.02
N HIS A 256 21.43 0.44 7.23
CA HIS A 256 22.08 0.94 8.42
C HIS A 256 23.28 0.05 8.83
N GLU A 257 24.14 0.55 9.71
CA GLU A 257 25.34 -0.18 10.17
C GLU A 257 24.99 -1.53 10.79
N ASP A 258 23.91 -1.60 11.55
CA ASP A 258 23.40 -2.83 12.18
C ASP A 258 23.04 -3.92 11.18
N THR A 259 22.84 -3.57 9.90
CA THR A 259 22.55 -4.52 8.82
C THR A 259 23.79 -4.91 8.02
N ALA A 260 24.98 -4.49 8.43
CA ALA A 260 26.22 -4.73 7.68
C ALA A 260 26.51 -6.24 7.49
N GLY A 261 26.34 -7.04 8.53
CA GLY A 261 26.52 -8.50 8.46
C GLY A 261 25.56 -9.15 7.47
N LEU A 262 24.28 -8.74 7.48
CA LEU A 262 23.28 -9.26 6.54
C LEU A 262 23.61 -8.88 5.09
N ARG A 263 24.03 -7.64 4.84
CA ARG A 263 24.44 -7.19 3.49
C ARG A 263 25.68 -7.94 3.00
N GLN A 264 26.65 -8.17 3.87
CA GLN A 264 27.83 -8.98 3.55
C GLN A 264 27.44 -10.44 3.25
N ALA A 265 26.50 -11.02 4.01
CA ALA A 265 25.96 -12.35 3.74
C ALA A 265 25.32 -12.45 2.35
N ILE A 266 24.52 -11.45 1.96
CA ILE A 266 23.92 -11.37 0.62
C ILE A 266 25.02 -11.35 -0.47
N GLN A 267 26.06 -10.53 -0.28
CA GLN A 267 27.19 -10.46 -1.21
C GLN A 267 27.90 -11.81 -1.35
N LEU A 268 28.18 -12.49 -0.24
CA LEU A 268 28.82 -13.81 -0.25
C LEU A 268 27.97 -14.86 -0.97
N ILE A 269 26.65 -14.85 -0.77
CA ILE A 269 25.74 -15.75 -1.49
C ILE A 269 25.81 -15.45 -3.00
N CYS A 270 25.79 -14.18 -3.42
CA CYS A 270 25.95 -13.81 -4.81
C CYS A 270 27.30 -14.22 -5.40
N GLU A 271 28.40 -14.15 -4.65
CA GLU A 271 29.73 -14.61 -5.08
C GLU A 271 29.75 -16.12 -5.31
N VAL A 272 29.09 -16.89 -4.43
CA VAL A 272 28.98 -18.35 -4.60
C VAL A 272 28.07 -18.68 -5.79
N ASP A 273 26.97 -17.98 -5.96
CA ASP A 273 26.02 -18.23 -7.07
C ASP A 273 26.58 -17.86 -8.44
N THR A 274 27.49 -16.89 -8.51
CA THR A 274 28.18 -16.50 -9.76
C THR A 274 29.44 -17.30 -10.02
N GLY A 275 29.81 -18.24 -9.14
CA GLY A 275 31.01 -19.06 -9.27
C GLY A 275 32.32 -18.36 -8.92
N LYS A 276 32.27 -17.12 -8.42
CA LYS A 276 33.45 -16.39 -7.94
C LYS A 276 34.05 -17.05 -6.69
N ARG A 277 33.24 -17.82 -5.98
CA ARG A 277 33.62 -18.55 -4.77
C ARG A 277 32.98 -19.94 -4.76
N ALA A 278 33.70 -20.96 -4.36
CA ALA A 278 33.19 -22.33 -4.35
C ALA A 278 32.22 -22.59 -3.19
N HIS A 279 32.52 -22.06 -2.00
CA HIS A 279 31.74 -22.25 -0.77
C HIS A 279 31.68 -20.96 0.06
N LEU A 280 30.74 -20.89 0.99
CA LEU A 280 30.71 -19.85 2.01
C LEU A 280 31.95 -19.95 2.89
N PRO A 281 32.67 -18.88 3.22
CA PRO A 281 33.86 -18.91 4.05
C PRO A 281 33.50 -19.18 5.51
N ALA A 282 34.48 -19.67 6.29
CA ALA A 282 34.29 -19.96 7.73
C ALA A 282 33.92 -18.71 8.56
N TRP A 283 34.30 -17.50 8.08
CA TRP A 283 33.98 -16.21 8.72
C TRP A 283 32.65 -15.61 8.25
N THR A 284 31.79 -16.38 7.60
CA THR A 284 30.48 -15.93 7.14
C THR A 284 29.71 -15.25 8.28
N PRO A 285 29.19 -14.03 8.10
CA PRO A 285 28.46 -13.31 9.13
C PRO A 285 27.21 -14.06 9.59
N THR A 286 27.01 -14.12 10.91
CA THR A 286 25.86 -14.80 11.54
C THR A 286 25.20 -14.00 12.65
N ASP A 287 25.61 -12.73 12.82
CA ASP A 287 25.12 -11.79 13.82
C ASP A 287 23.60 -11.51 13.72
N PHE A 288 23.05 -11.61 12.53
CA PHE A 288 21.61 -11.42 12.27
C PHE A 288 20.77 -12.69 12.48
N VAL A 289 21.40 -13.86 12.75
CA VAL A 289 20.69 -15.15 12.95
C VAL A 289 20.09 -15.17 14.35
N ASP A 290 18.77 -15.03 14.45
CA ASP A 290 18.06 -15.07 15.73
C ASP A 290 17.90 -16.48 16.29
N GLY A 291 17.51 -16.57 17.58
CA GLY A 291 17.36 -17.83 18.30
C GLY A 291 16.40 -18.83 17.64
N ARG A 292 15.49 -18.37 16.81
CA ARG A 292 14.55 -19.23 16.07
C ARG A 292 15.22 -19.93 14.89
N TRP A 293 16.16 -19.26 14.21
CA TRP A 293 16.90 -19.82 13.09
C TRP A 293 18.13 -20.62 13.51
N GLN A 294 18.71 -20.32 14.68
CA GLN A 294 19.94 -20.95 15.17
C GLN A 294 19.93 -22.49 15.09
N PRO A 295 18.89 -23.23 15.56
CA PRO A 295 18.89 -24.71 15.53
C PRO A 295 18.90 -25.30 14.11
N TYR A 296 18.52 -24.51 13.10
CA TYR A 296 18.48 -24.94 11.69
C TYR A 296 19.73 -24.53 10.94
N VAL A 297 20.23 -23.33 11.23
CA VAL A 297 21.42 -22.76 10.58
C VAL A 297 22.67 -23.45 11.07
N PHE A 298 22.72 -23.86 12.34
CA PHE A 298 23.86 -24.59 12.93
C PHE A 298 23.43 -26.01 13.31
N GLN A 299 24.00 -27.00 12.65
CA GLN A 299 23.79 -28.40 12.99
C GLN A 299 25.16 -29.03 13.21
N ASP A 300 25.35 -29.67 14.37
CA ASP A 300 26.62 -30.30 14.78
C ASP A 300 27.86 -29.38 14.72
N GLY A 301 27.61 -28.05 14.87
CA GLY A 301 28.66 -27.02 14.79
C GLY A 301 28.91 -26.50 13.37
N ASP A 302 28.34 -27.11 12.35
CA ASP A 302 28.50 -26.71 10.95
C ASP A 302 27.36 -25.83 10.46
N LEU A 303 27.71 -24.83 9.61
CA LEU A 303 26.75 -23.91 8.99
C LEU A 303 26.02 -24.62 7.84
N GLN A 304 24.73 -24.79 7.99
CA GLN A 304 23.86 -25.38 6.98
C GLN A 304 23.45 -24.33 5.94
N ARG A 305 24.10 -24.32 4.77
CA ARG A 305 23.89 -23.37 3.68
C ARG A 305 22.42 -23.17 3.33
N ARG A 306 21.65 -24.25 3.24
CA ARG A 306 20.22 -24.24 2.93
C ARG A 306 19.42 -23.34 3.87
N TYR A 307 19.58 -23.53 5.16
CA TYR A 307 18.86 -22.75 6.17
C TYR A 307 19.44 -21.36 6.36
N TYR A 308 20.75 -21.21 6.17
CA TYR A 308 21.41 -19.92 6.18
C TYR A 308 20.87 -18.99 5.08
N GLU A 309 20.79 -19.45 3.82
CA GLU A 309 20.23 -18.67 2.72
C GLU A 309 18.74 -18.31 2.96
N LEU A 310 17.96 -19.25 3.50
CA LEU A 310 16.57 -18.97 3.88
C LEU A 310 16.47 -17.92 4.99
N CYS A 311 17.35 -17.98 5.99
CA CYS A 311 17.43 -16.97 7.05
C CYS A 311 17.81 -15.59 6.48
N VAL A 312 18.81 -15.52 5.62
CA VAL A 312 19.21 -14.26 4.93
C VAL A 312 18.03 -13.63 4.18
N LEU A 313 17.27 -14.42 3.42
CA LEU A 313 16.09 -13.92 2.70
C LEU A 313 14.95 -13.49 3.63
N ASP A 314 14.78 -14.17 4.78
CA ASP A 314 13.81 -13.80 5.81
C ASP A 314 14.15 -12.42 6.42
N LYS A 315 15.42 -12.26 6.80
CA LYS A 315 15.92 -10.99 7.36
C LYS A 315 15.94 -9.86 6.32
N LEU A 316 16.29 -10.17 5.07
CA LEU A 316 16.21 -9.20 3.97
C LEU A 316 14.76 -8.72 3.76
N ARG A 317 13.80 -9.65 3.74
CA ARG A 317 12.37 -9.29 3.66
C ARG A 317 11.94 -8.36 4.80
N ASP A 318 12.34 -8.69 6.01
CA ASP A 318 11.98 -7.89 7.18
C ASP A 318 12.69 -6.53 7.17
N GLY A 319 13.97 -6.46 6.82
CA GLY A 319 14.73 -5.23 6.69
C GLY A 319 14.20 -4.29 5.58
N LEU A 320 13.72 -4.86 4.45
CA LEU A 320 13.05 -4.07 3.41
C LEU A 320 11.71 -3.49 3.90
N ARG A 321 10.98 -4.23 4.73
CA ARG A 321 9.68 -3.78 5.27
C ARG A 321 9.82 -2.77 6.40
N SER A 322 10.86 -2.87 7.22
CA SER A 322 11.14 -1.91 8.29
C SER A 322 11.82 -0.63 7.79
N GLY A 323 12.44 -0.68 6.60
CA GLY A 323 13.25 0.43 6.09
C GLY A 323 14.70 0.41 6.58
N ASP A 324 15.13 -0.65 7.29
CA ASP A 324 16.52 -0.83 7.72
C ASP A 324 17.44 -1.21 6.55
N ILE A 325 16.85 -1.82 5.51
CA ILE A 325 17.49 -2.10 4.23
C ILE A 325 16.68 -1.46 3.11
N TRP A 326 17.38 -0.86 2.16
CA TRP A 326 16.76 -0.19 1.01
C TRP A 326 17.52 -0.45 -0.29
N VAL A 327 16.90 -0.06 -1.40
CA VAL A 327 17.47 -0.20 -2.74
C VAL A 327 17.50 1.18 -3.41
N ALA A 328 18.65 1.56 -3.97
CA ALA A 328 18.78 2.79 -4.72
C ALA A 328 17.84 2.81 -5.94
N GLY A 329 17.17 3.93 -6.17
CA GLY A 329 16.21 4.09 -7.26
C GLY A 329 14.81 3.54 -6.98
N SER A 330 14.54 3.06 -5.77
CA SER A 330 13.19 2.73 -5.30
C SER A 330 12.51 3.98 -4.76
N ASP A 331 11.23 4.17 -5.07
CA ASP A 331 10.41 5.20 -4.45
C ASP A 331 9.81 4.71 -3.12
N GLN A 332 9.47 3.44 -3.03
CA GLN A 332 8.86 2.83 -1.84
C GLN A 332 9.89 2.33 -0.82
N PHE A 333 10.95 1.67 -1.30
CA PHE A 333 12.00 1.06 -0.46
C PHE A 333 13.25 1.92 -0.45
N ARG A 334 13.13 3.16 0.01
CA ARG A 334 14.20 4.14 0.18
C ARG A 334 14.48 4.37 1.67
N PRO A 335 15.64 4.94 2.07
CA PRO A 335 15.97 5.13 3.48
C PRO A 335 14.95 6.05 4.18
N LEU A 336 14.61 5.72 5.42
CA LEU A 336 13.66 6.51 6.23
C LEU A 336 14.02 8.00 6.26
N LYS A 337 15.32 8.32 6.34
CA LYS A 337 15.81 9.71 6.33
C LYS A 337 15.39 10.50 5.08
N SER A 338 15.17 9.83 3.94
CA SER A 338 14.73 10.51 2.71
C SER A 338 13.26 10.96 2.73
N PHE A 339 12.47 10.45 3.69
CA PHE A 339 11.09 10.89 3.94
C PHE A 339 11.01 12.02 4.96
N LEU A 340 12.11 12.28 5.67
CA LEU A 340 12.19 13.32 6.68
C LEU A 340 12.67 14.62 6.04
N ILE A 341 12.34 15.74 6.69
CA ILE A 341 12.85 17.06 6.31
C ILE A 341 14.38 17.02 6.40
N PRO A 342 15.13 17.49 5.37
CA PRO A 342 16.59 17.56 5.44
C PRO A 342 17.06 18.36 6.65
N GLU A 343 18.16 17.92 7.30
CA GLU A 343 18.67 18.51 8.55
C GLU A 343 18.89 20.04 8.45
N ALA A 344 19.44 20.51 7.33
CA ALA A 344 19.66 21.94 7.12
C ALA A 344 18.34 22.72 7.04
N GLN A 345 17.31 22.16 6.39
CA GLN A 345 15.98 22.76 6.32
C GLN A 345 15.29 22.72 7.69
N TRP A 346 15.43 21.59 8.40
CA TRP A 346 14.90 21.44 9.75
C TRP A 346 15.47 22.48 10.70
N GLN A 347 16.80 22.70 10.68
CA GLN A 347 17.44 23.72 11.49
C GLN A 347 16.92 25.14 11.14
N THR A 348 16.76 25.43 9.85
CA THR A 348 16.18 26.71 9.40
C THR A 348 14.76 26.91 9.93
N MET A 349 13.93 25.85 9.93
CA MET A 349 12.58 25.89 10.48
C MET A 349 12.56 26.09 12.00
N LEU A 350 13.52 25.47 12.70
CA LEU A 350 13.72 25.67 14.15
C LEU A 350 14.08 27.11 14.47
N ASP A 351 15.04 27.67 13.76
CA ASP A 351 15.54 29.03 13.96
C ASP A 351 14.47 30.09 13.62
N ALA A 352 13.67 29.83 12.61
CA ALA A 352 12.56 30.68 12.18
C ALA A 352 11.27 30.52 13.01
N ASP A 353 11.24 29.59 13.95
CA ASP A 353 10.04 29.26 14.75
C ASP A 353 8.81 28.78 13.95
N VAL A 354 9.04 28.13 12.79
CA VAL A 354 8.01 27.70 11.85
C VAL A 354 7.89 26.18 11.83
N ILE A 355 7.74 25.54 12.99
CA ILE A 355 7.49 24.09 13.03
C ILE A 355 5.98 23.83 13.05
N PRO A 356 5.45 23.01 12.14
CA PRO A 356 4.00 22.74 12.04
C PRO A 356 3.54 21.72 13.09
N VAL A 357 3.78 22.01 14.37
CA VAL A 357 3.25 21.23 15.50
C VAL A 357 2.41 22.15 16.41
N ALA A 358 1.27 21.65 16.85
CA ALA A 358 0.31 22.38 17.65
C ALA A 358 0.56 22.27 19.18
N VAL A 359 1.68 21.66 19.56
CA VAL A 359 2.02 21.40 20.97
C VAL A 359 3.26 22.16 21.42
N PRO A 360 3.44 22.39 22.75
CA PRO A 360 4.65 23.03 23.26
C PRO A 360 5.91 22.26 22.83
N ARG A 361 6.94 22.98 22.36
CA ARG A 361 8.21 22.36 21.89
C ARG A 361 9.07 21.82 22.99
N ASN A 362 9.00 22.43 24.19
CA ASN A 362 9.72 21.92 25.34
C ASN A 362 9.10 20.63 25.84
N PRO A 363 9.80 19.49 25.83
CA PRO A 363 9.22 18.20 26.23
C PRO A 363 8.69 18.18 27.67
N ILE A 364 9.35 18.91 28.58
CA ILE A 364 8.94 18.99 29.99
C ILE A 364 7.61 19.74 30.08
N THR A 365 7.49 20.87 29.43
CA THR A 365 6.25 21.65 29.39
C THR A 365 5.14 20.86 28.72
N TYR A 366 5.42 20.19 27.59
CA TYR A 366 4.46 19.34 26.90
C TYR A 366 3.93 18.22 27.79
N LEU A 367 4.84 17.49 28.46
CA LEU A 367 4.44 16.40 29.36
C LEU A 367 3.65 16.89 30.57
N SER A 368 4.03 18.03 31.16
CA SER A 368 3.32 18.64 32.28
C SER A 368 1.88 19.00 31.90
N VAL A 369 1.70 19.74 30.80
CA VAL A 369 0.37 20.14 30.29
C VAL A 369 -0.47 18.92 29.94
N SER A 370 0.12 17.91 29.29
CA SER A 370 -0.60 16.68 28.92
C SER A 370 -1.01 15.87 30.15
N HIS A 371 -0.16 15.82 31.18
CA HIS A 371 -0.45 15.14 32.43
C HIS A 371 -1.58 15.84 33.20
N GLU A 372 -1.55 17.17 33.30
CA GLU A 372 -2.61 17.96 33.93
C GLU A 372 -3.95 17.74 33.21
N ALA A 373 -3.98 17.83 31.87
CA ALA A 373 -5.17 17.60 31.07
C ALA A 373 -5.73 16.18 31.26
N LEU A 374 -4.86 15.16 31.32
CA LEU A 374 -5.27 13.78 31.58
C LEU A 374 -5.89 13.66 32.98
N HIS A 375 -5.26 14.26 33.98
CA HIS A 375 -5.74 14.22 35.37
C HIS A 375 -7.13 14.86 35.49
N GLU A 376 -7.32 16.04 34.88
CA GLU A 376 -8.63 16.72 34.88
C GLU A 376 -9.71 15.88 34.19
N GLN A 377 -9.40 15.21 33.07
CA GLN A 377 -10.38 14.34 32.41
C GLN A 377 -10.71 13.10 33.23
N LEU A 378 -9.73 12.50 33.90
CA LEU A 378 -9.96 11.37 34.79
C LEU A 378 -10.85 11.76 35.99
N GLN A 379 -10.60 12.93 36.62
CA GLN A 379 -11.46 13.45 37.66
C GLN A 379 -12.89 13.69 37.18
N ARG A 380 -13.05 14.30 36.00
CA ARG A 380 -14.38 14.54 35.41
C ARG A 380 -15.15 13.24 35.15
N VAL A 381 -14.44 12.18 34.69
CA VAL A 381 -15.07 10.87 34.49
C VAL A 381 -15.44 10.24 35.81
N ASP A 382 -14.58 10.31 36.83
CA ASP A 382 -14.83 9.76 38.15
C ASP A 382 -16.03 10.44 38.84
N GLU A 383 -16.07 11.77 38.82
CA GLU A 383 -17.21 12.57 39.33
C GLU A 383 -18.49 12.27 38.55
N GLY A 384 -18.41 12.14 37.22
CA GLY A 384 -19.55 11.80 36.38
C GLY A 384 -20.14 10.42 36.68
N LEU A 385 -19.27 9.43 36.92
CA LEU A 385 -19.69 8.07 37.31
C LEU A 385 -20.30 8.08 38.70
N ALA A 386 -19.69 8.80 39.68
CA ALA A 386 -20.19 8.90 41.04
C ALA A 386 -21.58 9.57 41.13
N ASN A 387 -21.81 10.56 40.25
CA ASN A 387 -23.06 11.33 40.22
C ASN A 387 -24.11 10.74 39.24
N GLY A 388 -23.82 9.64 38.55
CA GLY A 388 -24.71 9.04 37.55
C GLY A 388 -24.98 9.93 36.33
N ALA A 389 -24.02 10.81 35.97
CA ALA A 389 -24.14 11.74 34.84
C ALA A 389 -24.07 11.06 33.49
N PHE A 390 -23.63 9.81 33.44
CA PHE A 390 -23.49 9.04 32.19
C PHE A 390 -24.56 7.95 32.13
N GLU A 391 -25.66 8.19 31.42
CA GLU A 391 -26.80 7.26 31.32
C GLU A 391 -26.40 5.90 30.68
N ASP A 392 -25.43 5.92 29.78
CA ASP A 392 -24.98 4.74 29.01
C ASP A 392 -23.70 4.09 29.54
N VAL A 393 -23.18 4.49 30.71
CA VAL A 393 -21.91 4.01 31.25
C VAL A 393 -22.11 3.43 32.64
N GLU A 394 -21.73 2.17 32.78
CA GLU A 394 -21.80 1.45 34.06
C GLU A 394 -20.41 0.93 34.46
N TRP A 395 -20.13 0.93 35.77
CA TRP A 395 -18.96 0.29 36.33
C TRP A 395 -19.31 -1.12 36.80
N VAL A 396 -18.90 -2.15 36.01
CA VAL A 396 -19.26 -3.55 36.31
C VAL A 396 -17.98 -4.39 36.36
N ASN A 397 -17.81 -5.17 37.45
CA ASN A 397 -16.64 -6.07 37.62
C ASN A 397 -15.29 -5.38 37.40
N ASN A 398 -15.10 -4.20 37.95
CA ASN A 398 -13.89 -3.39 37.83
C ASN A 398 -13.55 -2.98 36.40
N ARG A 399 -14.55 -2.84 35.52
CA ARG A 399 -14.43 -2.38 34.14
C ARG A 399 -15.55 -1.43 33.79
N LEU A 400 -15.24 -0.43 32.98
CA LEU A 400 -16.24 0.42 32.35
C LEU A 400 -16.99 -0.40 31.29
N LYS A 401 -18.32 -0.44 31.42
CA LYS A 401 -19.21 -1.00 30.42
C LYS A 401 -19.98 0.15 29.78
N ILE A 402 -19.75 0.38 28.50
CA ILE A 402 -20.45 1.40 27.71
C ILE A 402 -21.56 0.70 26.94
N ALA A 403 -22.80 1.13 27.15
CA ALA A 403 -23.95 0.61 26.41
C ALA A 403 -23.88 1.07 24.96
N ARG A 404 -24.36 0.23 24.02
CA ARG A 404 -24.50 0.66 22.63
C ARG A 404 -25.53 1.75 22.53
N THR A 405 -25.13 2.95 22.10
CA THR A 405 -26.05 4.04 21.81
C THR A 405 -27.01 3.60 20.70
N ARG A 406 -28.27 3.41 21.01
CA ARG A 406 -29.33 3.15 20.04
C ARG A 406 -29.88 4.51 19.62
N LEU A 407 -29.80 4.81 18.33
CA LEU A 407 -30.56 5.90 17.72
C LEU A 407 -32.05 5.51 17.76
N ASP A 408 -32.79 5.99 18.73
CA ASP A 408 -34.26 5.94 18.70
C ASP A 408 -34.74 6.89 17.60
N ILE A 409 -35.05 6.33 16.45
CA ILE A 409 -35.63 7.11 15.33
C ILE A 409 -37.14 7.25 15.64
N PRO A 410 -37.63 8.46 15.92
CA PRO A 410 -39.03 8.67 16.15
C PRO A 410 -39.87 8.16 14.98
N THR A 411 -40.98 7.45 15.28
CA THR A 411 -41.84 6.86 14.23
C THR A 411 -42.34 7.90 13.23
N ASP A 412 -42.50 9.14 13.65
CA ASP A 412 -42.88 10.25 12.77
C ASP A 412 -41.78 10.68 11.78
N MET A 413 -40.50 10.43 12.08
CA MET A 413 -39.40 10.75 11.17
C MET A 413 -39.48 9.95 9.86
N VAL A 414 -39.97 8.71 9.89
CA VAL A 414 -40.17 7.90 8.69
C VAL A 414 -41.26 8.53 7.80
N ARG A 415 -42.30 9.05 8.43
CA ARG A 415 -43.41 9.75 7.73
C ARG A 415 -42.94 11.06 7.11
N VAL A 416 -42.22 11.88 7.90
CA VAL A 416 -41.65 13.15 7.43
C VAL A 416 -40.68 12.91 6.29
N ARG A 417 -39.75 11.97 6.44
CA ARG A 417 -38.80 11.61 5.37
C ARG A 417 -39.52 11.23 4.08
N ARG A 418 -40.54 10.38 4.15
CA ARG A 418 -41.34 10.00 2.97
C ARG A 418 -42.07 11.20 2.33
N ALA A 419 -42.56 12.11 3.15
CA ALA A 419 -43.23 13.32 2.65
C ALA A 419 -42.23 14.25 1.92
N VAL A 420 -41.04 14.46 2.51
CA VAL A 420 -39.98 15.27 1.88
C VAL A 420 -39.48 14.63 0.58
N TYR A 421 -39.21 13.32 0.56
CA TYR A 421 -38.79 12.64 -0.67
C TYR A 421 -39.82 12.69 -1.80
N LYS A 422 -41.13 12.80 -1.47
CA LYS A 422 -42.17 13.00 -2.49
C LYS A 422 -42.15 14.37 -3.14
N LEU A 423 -41.56 15.36 -2.48
CA LEU A 423 -41.42 16.74 -3.01
C LEU A 423 -40.23 16.86 -3.97
N LEU A 424 -39.25 15.93 -3.89
CA LEU A 424 -38.10 15.97 -4.76
C LEU A 424 -38.48 15.51 -6.18
N PRO A 425 -38.04 16.24 -7.22
CA PRO A 425 -38.28 15.84 -8.60
C PRO A 425 -37.60 14.50 -8.92
N ARG A 426 -38.20 13.71 -9.78
CA ARG A 426 -37.54 12.55 -10.37
C ARG A 426 -36.65 13.01 -11.50
N ILE A 427 -35.35 13.06 -11.27
CA ILE A 427 -34.35 13.43 -12.26
C ILE A 427 -33.48 12.21 -12.63
N ARG A 428 -33.05 12.12 -13.87
CA ARG A 428 -32.06 11.13 -14.30
C ARG A 428 -30.69 11.56 -13.81
N ILE A 429 -29.82 10.61 -13.50
CA ILE A 429 -28.46 10.91 -13.03
C ILE A 429 -27.65 11.70 -14.07
N THR A 430 -27.89 11.47 -15.36
CA THR A 430 -27.28 12.24 -16.46
C THR A 430 -27.67 13.70 -16.43
N ASP A 431 -28.97 13.98 -16.24
CA ASP A 431 -29.51 15.32 -16.21
C ASP A 431 -29.06 16.05 -14.93
N LEU A 432 -29.00 15.34 -13.80
CA LEU A 432 -28.50 15.87 -12.54
C LEU A 432 -27.02 16.27 -12.65
N LEU A 433 -26.17 15.44 -13.26
CA LEU A 433 -24.75 15.79 -13.44
C LEU A 433 -24.58 17.06 -14.27
N LEU A 434 -25.34 17.22 -15.36
CA LEU A 434 -25.29 18.41 -16.19
C LEU A 434 -25.85 19.67 -15.49
N GLU A 435 -26.93 19.52 -14.70
CA GLU A 435 -27.48 20.61 -13.90
C GLU A 435 -26.49 21.07 -12.83
N VAL A 436 -25.84 20.14 -12.14
CA VAL A 436 -24.80 20.46 -11.16
C VAL A 436 -23.59 21.10 -11.84
N ASP A 437 -23.16 20.57 -12.99
CA ASP A 437 -22.05 21.16 -13.74
C ASP A 437 -22.35 22.58 -14.23
N ALA A 438 -23.55 22.83 -14.75
CA ALA A 438 -23.98 24.15 -15.14
C ALA A 438 -23.96 25.18 -13.99
N THR A 439 -24.12 24.70 -12.75
CA THR A 439 -24.12 25.55 -11.54
C THR A 439 -22.71 25.69 -10.94
N VAL A 440 -21.91 24.63 -10.91
CA VAL A 440 -20.64 24.53 -10.17
C VAL A 440 -19.43 24.60 -11.11
N GLY A 441 -19.57 24.15 -12.35
CA GLY A 441 -18.48 24.10 -13.32
C GLY A 441 -17.40 23.04 -12.99
N PHE A 442 -17.78 21.92 -12.35
CA PHE A 442 -16.81 20.92 -11.92
C PHE A 442 -16.11 20.21 -13.09
N THR A 443 -16.76 20.10 -14.27
CA THR A 443 -16.14 19.50 -15.46
C THR A 443 -14.95 20.29 -15.98
N GLN A 444 -14.88 21.59 -15.72
CA GLN A 444 -13.75 22.46 -16.09
C GLN A 444 -12.46 22.11 -15.32
N GLN A 445 -12.56 21.39 -14.21
CA GLN A 445 -11.39 20.93 -13.45
C GLN A 445 -10.68 19.74 -14.12
N PHE A 446 -11.33 19.10 -15.08
CA PHE A 446 -10.72 18.02 -15.87
C PHE A 446 -9.98 18.65 -17.06
N THR A 447 -8.70 18.94 -16.84
CA THR A 447 -7.83 19.60 -17.82
C THR A 447 -6.97 18.62 -18.58
N HIS A 448 -6.61 18.97 -19.82
CA HIS A 448 -5.77 18.16 -20.68
C HIS A 448 -4.35 18.03 -20.10
N LEU A 449 -3.78 16.81 -20.08
CA LEU A 449 -2.49 16.51 -19.45
C LEU A 449 -1.31 17.34 -20.01
N GLN A 450 -1.38 17.77 -21.25
CA GLN A 450 -0.32 18.51 -21.92
C GLN A 450 -0.55 20.02 -21.93
N THR A 451 -1.78 20.48 -22.24
CA THR A 451 -2.08 21.89 -22.46
C THR A 451 -2.68 22.57 -21.23
N ASP A 452 -3.10 21.78 -20.25
CA ASP A 452 -3.88 22.18 -19.07
C ASP A 452 -5.20 22.90 -19.40
N GLU A 453 -5.65 22.83 -20.65
CA GLU A 453 -6.94 23.37 -21.07
C GLU A 453 -8.10 22.48 -20.59
N PRO A 454 -9.20 23.05 -20.11
CA PRO A 454 -10.38 22.29 -19.73
C PRO A 454 -11.05 21.64 -20.95
N PHE A 455 -11.76 20.54 -20.72
CA PHE A 455 -12.52 19.89 -21.79
C PHE A 455 -13.79 20.69 -22.12
N ASP A 456 -13.98 20.99 -23.39
CA ASP A 456 -15.03 21.90 -23.90
C ASP A 456 -16.45 21.30 -23.98
N ASN A 457 -16.61 19.97 -23.73
CA ASN A 457 -17.89 19.28 -23.85
C ASN A 457 -18.31 18.59 -22.53
N PRO A 458 -19.05 19.29 -21.66
CA PRO A 458 -19.51 18.74 -20.38
C PRO A 458 -20.34 17.46 -20.52
N LEU A 459 -21.14 17.31 -21.56
CA LEU A 459 -21.94 16.10 -21.78
C LEU A 459 -21.06 14.87 -22.01
N ALA A 460 -20.04 14.97 -22.84
CA ALA A 460 -19.12 13.86 -23.09
C ALA A 460 -18.25 13.57 -21.84
N MET A 461 -17.84 14.59 -21.08
CA MET A 461 -17.15 14.43 -19.82
C MET A 461 -18.02 13.70 -18.79
N CYS A 462 -19.23 14.17 -18.53
CA CYS A 462 -20.18 13.52 -17.61
C CYS A 462 -20.52 12.10 -18.02
N THR A 463 -20.64 11.84 -19.34
CA THR A 463 -20.85 10.47 -19.86
C THR A 463 -19.67 9.56 -19.55
N THR A 464 -18.44 10.07 -19.68
CA THR A 464 -17.20 9.33 -19.36
C THR A 464 -17.09 9.03 -17.87
N LEU A 465 -17.33 10.03 -17.02
CA LEU A 465 -17.34 9.90 -15.57
C LEU A 465 -18.39 8.88 -15.11
N LEU A 466 -19.60 8.94 -15.68
CA LEU A 466 -20.69 8.02 -15.37
C LEU A 466 -20.35 6.57 -15.76
N ALA A 467 -19.66 6.35 -16.90
CA ALA A 467 -19.23 5.03 -17.33
C ALA A 467 -18.33 4.35 -16.27
N GLY A 468 -17.43 5.12 -15.63
CA GLY A 468 -16.61 4.67 -14.52
C GLY A 468 -17.42 4.49 -13.23
N ALA A 469 -18.23 5.47 -12.85
CA ALA A 469 -18.97 5.50 -11.59
C ALA A 469 -19.95 4.33 -11.43
N ILE A 470 -20.60 3.91 -12.49
CA ILE A 470 -21.55 2.77 -12.49
C ILE A 470 -20.88 1.44 -12.89
N ASN A 471 -19.57 1.42 -13.06
CA ASN A 471 -18.79 0.25 -13.50
C ASN A 471 -19.29 -0.37 -14.81
N LEU A 472 -19.84 0.45 -15.71
CA LEU A 472 -20.30 -0.01 -17.03
C LEU A 472 -19.13 -0.18 -18.00
N GLY A 473 -18.12 0.65 -17.87
CA GLY A 473 -16.98 0.78 -18.78
C GLY A 473 -17.30 1.60 -20.03
N ILE A 474 -16.27 2.18 -20.63
CA ILE A 474 -16.40 3.11 -21.77
C ILE A 474 -16.91 2.44 -23.04
N GLU A 475 -16.61 1.16 -23.26
CA GLU A 475 -17.06 0.40 -24.43
C GLU A 475 -18.58 0.27 -24.45
N LYS A 476 -19.17 -0.22 -23.35
CA LYS A 476 -20.63 -0.35 -23.23
C LYS A 476 -21.34 1.00 -23.17
N MET A 477 -20.70 2.00 -22.55
CA MET A 477 -21.23 3.36 -22.51
C MET A 477 -21.29 3.96 -23.91
N ALA A 478 -20.28 3.75 -24.75
CA ALA A 478 -20.29 4.21 -26.14
C ALA A 478 -21.44 3.59 -26.94
N LEU A 479 -21.71 2.28 -26.74
CA LEU A 479 -22.84 1.60 -27.38
C LEU A 479 -24.20 2.11 -26.88
N ALA A 480 -24.28 2.55 -25.63
CA ALA A 480 -25.51 3.09 -25.03
C ALA A 480 -25.74 4.58 -25.32
N SER A 481 -24.75 5.27 -25.87
CA SER A 481 -24.77 6.72 -26.08
C SER A 481 -24.91 7.09 -27.55
N HIS A 482 -25.86 7.98 -27.90
CA HIS A 482 -26.07 8.42 -29.29
C HIS A 482 -25.16 9.57 -29.73
N HIS A 483 -24.48 10.26 -28.79
CA HIS A 483 -23.72 11.49 -29.03
C HIS A 483 -22.21 11.34 -28.91
N THR A 484 -21.73 10.13 -28.61
CA THR A 484 -20.30 9.85 -28.48
C THR A 484 -19.94 8.44 -28.91
N HIS A 485 -18.69 8.17 -29.18
CA HIS A 485 -18.16 6.87 -29.59
C HIS A 485 -16.95 6.48 -28.73
N TYR A 486 -16.53 5.22 -28.82
CA TYR A 486 -15.48 4.64 -27.97
C TYR A 486 -14.19 5.45 -27.98
N ASP A 487 -13.65 5.80 -29.16
CA ASP A 487 -12.37 6.49 -29.27
C ASP A 487 -12.38 7.85 -28.56
N ARG A 488 -13.50 8.58 -28.59
CA ARG A 488 -13.64 9.85 -27.89
C ARG A 488 -13.67 9.66 -26.39
N LEU A 489 -14.40 8.67 -25.88
CA LEU A 489 -14.44 8.37 -24.45
C LEU A 489 -13.07 7.87 -23.96
N ALA A 490 -12.39 7.04 -24.72
CA ALA A 490 -11.04 6.57 -24.42
C ALA A 490 -10.04 7.74 -24.37
N TRP A 491 -10.12 8.64 -25.32
CA TRP A 491 -9.28 9.85 -25.35
C TRP A 491 -9.53 10.76 -24.12
N ILE A 492 -10.79 10.94 -23.69
CA ILE A 492 -11.12 11.70 -22.48
C ILE A 492 -10.51 11.03 -21.25
N VAL A 493 -10.67 9.71 -21.10
CA VAL A 493 -10.07 8.94 -19.98
C VAL A 493 -8.55 9.12 -19.97
N ASP A 494 -7.92 9.02 -21.12
CA ASP A 494 -6.48 9.03 -21.23
C ASP A 494 -5.85 10.40 -20.98
N TRP A 495 -6.48 11.47 -21.38
CA TRP A 495 -5.88 12.79 -21.36
C TRP A 495 -6.42 13.74 -20.29
N PHE A 496 -7.64 13.54 -19.79
CA PHE A 496 -8.28 14.48 -18.87
C PHE A 496 -8.56 13.87 -17.48
N ILE A 497 -8.80 12.54 -17.40
CA ILE A 497 -9.17 11.91 -16.13
C ILE A 497 -7.93 11.42 -15.40
N ARG A 498 -7.62 12.05 -14.25
CA ARG A 498 -6.48 11.76 -13.38
C ARG A 498 -6.88 11.99 -11.93
N ASP A 499 -6.08 11.48 -11.00
CA ASP A 499 -6.33 11.65 -9.56
C ASP A 499 -6.36 13.14 -9.16
N ASP A 500 -5.43 13.95 -9.70
CA ASP A 500 -5.38 15.40 -9.46
C ASP A 500 -6.58 16.16 -10.02
N THR A 501 -7.10 15.78 -11.20
CA THR A 501 -8.29 16.40 -11.77
C THR A 501 -9.56 16.00 -11.03
N TYR A 502 -9.64 14.75 -10.55
CA TYR A 502 -10.72 14.33 -9.65
C TYR A 502 -10.68 15.09 -8.32
N ALA A 503 -9.51 15.26 -7.71
CA ALA A 503 -9.36 15.98 -6.44
C ALA A 503 -9.82 17.45 -6.59
N ARG A 504 -9.40 18.14 -7.66
CA ARG A 504 -9.84 19.51 -7.97
C ARG A 504 -11.35 19.61 -8.20
N ALA A 505 -11.93 18.68 -8.97
CA ALA A 505 -13.38 18.65 -9.21
C ALA A 505 -14.17 18.40 -7.91
N LEU A 506 -13.68 17.50 -7.06
CA LEU A 506 -14.26 17.24 -5.75
C LEU A 506 -14.16 18.45 -4.82
N ALA A 507 -13.01 19.15 -4.82
CA ALA A 507 -12.82 20.38 -4.07
C ALA A 507 -13.79 21.49 -4.52
N GLN A 508 -14.02 21.64 -5.83
CA GLN A 508 -14.97 22.60 -6.36
C GLN A 508 -16.41 22.33 -5.89
N LEU A 509 -16.83 21.07 -5.90
CA LEU A 509 -18.14 20.65 -5.36
C LEU A 509 -18.24 20.91 -3.86
N THR A 510 -17.19 20.63 -3.11
CA THR A 510 -17.13 20.84 -1.66
C THR A 510 -17.20 22.32 -1.31
N HIS A 511 -16.50 23.20 -2.05
CA HIS A 511 -16.56 24.65 -1.88
C HIS A 511 -17.96 25.19 -2.13
N PHE A 512 -18.63 24.71 -3.17
CA PHE A 512 -20.01 25.09 -3.47
C PHE A 512 -20.95 24.65 -2.33
N GLN A 513 -20.80 23.41 -1.83
CA GLN A 513 -21.59 22.90 -0.71
C GLN A 513 -21.35 23.75 0.55
N MET A 514 -20.11 24.06 0.87
CA MET A 514 -19.71 24.85 2.03
C MET A 514 -20.28 26.28 1.97
N ALA A 515 -20.34 26.87 0.78
CA ALA A 515 -20.91 28.20 0.57
C ALA A 515 -22.46 28.24 0.65
N ASN A 516 -23.13 27.10 0.62
CA ASN A 516 -24.57 27.01 0.67
C ASN A 516 -25.08 27.22 2.12
N PRO A 517 -25.90 28.27 2.40
CA PRO A 517 -26.41 28.52 3.74
C PRO A 517 -27.19 27.34 4.35
N PHE A 518 -27.86 26.55 3.51
CA PHE A 518 -28.60 25.38 3.98
C PHE A 518 -27.70 24.26 4.54
N ALA A 519 -26.46 24.18 4.07
CA ALA A 519 -25.49 23.20 4.56
C ALA A 519 -25.13 23.40 6.04
N TYR A 520 -25.21 24.62 6.55
CA TYR A 520 -24.96 24.91 7.98
C TYR A 520 -25.95 24.24 8.95
N HIS A 521 -27.09 23.74 8.47
CA HIS A 521 -28.01 22.95 9.30
C HIS A 521 -27.41 21.60 9.71
N TRP A 522 -26.43 21.07 9.00
CA TRP A 522 -25.75 19.81 9.33
C TRP A 522 -24.47 20.04 10.11
N GLY A 523 -23.74 21.11 9.85
CA GLY A 523 -22.48 21.43 10.48
C GLY A 523 -21.85 22.71 9.93
N ASN A 524 -20.77 23.12 10.58
CA ASN A 524 -20.03 24.34 10.23
C ASN A 524 -18.75 24.06 9.44
N ALA A 525 -18.62 22.87 8.86
CA ALA A 525 -17.48 22.43 8.05
C ALA A 525 -16.16 22.30 8.84
N THR A 526 -16.21 22.12 10.18
CA THR A 526 -15.03 21.96 11.03
C THR A 526 -14.82 20.53 11.55
N ARG A 527 -15.78 19.66 11.29
CA ARG A 527 -15.74 18.26 11.67
C ARG A 527 -15.75 17.36 10.46
N SER A 528 -15.11 16.21 10.59
CA SER A 528 -15.11 15.21 9.52
C SER A 528 -15.12 13.79 10.07
N SER A 529 -15.42 12.86 9.20
CA SER A 529 -15.27 11.43 9.46
C SER A 529 -14.67 10.73 8.25
N SER A 530 -14.05 9.58 8.48
CA SER A 530 -13.55 8.75 7.39
C SER A 530 -13.81 7.27 7.59
N ASP A 531 -13.97 6.56 6.49
CA ASP A 531 -14.21 5.13 6.46
C ASP A 531 -13.72 4.54 5.14
N ALA A 532 -13.47 3.23 5.14
CA ALA A 532 -13.04 2.48 3.98
C ALA A 532 -14.17 1.64 3.40
N GLN A 533 -14.42 1.78 2.12
CA GLN A 533 -15.33 0.94 1.37
C GLN A 533 -14.57 -0.06 0.48
N TYR A 534 -14.84 -1.35 0.66
CA TYR A 534 -14.24 -2.43 -0.12
C TYR A 534 -14.93 -2.62 -1.47
N PHE A 535 -14.12 -2.84 -2.51
CA PHE A 535 -14.57 -3.18 -3.85
C PHE A 535 -13.82 -4.41 -4.37
N PRO A 536 -14.52 -5.49 -4.77
CA PRO A 536 -13.89 -6.63 -5.41
C PRO A 536 -13.40 -6.26 -6.83
N THR A 537 -12.21 -6.72 -7.19
CA THR A 537 -11.56 -6.37 -8.48
C THR A 537 -11.64 -7.47 -9.53
N GLY A 538 -12.30 -8.58 -9.25
CA GLY A 538 -12.42 -9.71 -10.18
C GLY A 538 -11.05 -10.26 -10.60
N ALA A 539 -10.87 -10.54 -11.90
CA ALA A 539 -9.63 -11.07 -12.46
C ALA A 539 -8.52 -10.02 -12.62
N PHE A 540 -8.86 -8.74 -12.57
CA PHE A 540 -7.86 -7.66 -12.72
C PHE A 540 -7.07 -7.48 -11.42
N GLN A 541 -5.76 -7.67 -11.49
CA GLN A 541 -4.87 -7.52 -10.34
C GLN A 541 -3.90 -6.36 -10.59
N SER A 542 -4.05 -5.30 -9.81
CA SER A 542 -3.09 -4.20 -9.72
C SER A 542 -2.12 -4.42 -8.54
N ALA A 543 -1.09 -3.58 -8.45
CA ALA A 543 -0.15 -3.60 -7.31
C ALA A 543 -0.87 -3.36 -5.95
N VAL A 544 -1.98 -2.64 -5.96
CA VAL A 544 -2.78 -2.31 -4.77
C VAL A 544 -3.80 -3.41 -4.44
N THR A 545 -4.16 -4.24 -5.43
CA THR A 545 -5.14 -5.32 -5.25
C THR A 545 -4.62 -6.39 -4.30
N SER A 546 -5.39 -6.73 -3.30
CA SER A 546 -5.01 -7.78 -2.34
C SER A 546 -6.22 -8.54 -1.80
N HIS A 547 -5.95 -9.76 -1.35
CA HIS A 547 -6.94 -10.60 -0.69
C HIS A 547 -6.89 -10.36 0.83
N ASN A 548 -8.03 -10.02 1.41
CA ASN A 548 -8.19 -9.96 2.85
C ASN A 548 -9.37 -10.87 3.26
N PRO A 549 -9.15 -11.92 4.07
CA PRO A 549 -10.18 -12.86 4.49
C PRO A 549 -11.38 -12.21 5.20
N TYR A 550 -11.21 -11.03 5.79
CA TYR A 550 -12.28 -10.28 6.43
C TYR A 550 -13.37 -9.86 5.43
N TYR A 551 -12.98 -9.51 4.20
CA TYR A 551 -13.90 -9.10 3.13
C TYR A 551 -14.34 -10.27 2.22
N GLY A 552 -13.87 -11.50 2.46
CA GLY A 552 -14.26 -12.68 1.69
C GLY A 552 -13.10 -13.34 0.95
N LYS A 553 -13.43 -14.13 -0.10
CA LYS A 553 -12.44 -14.92 -0.86
C LYS A 553 -11.85 -14.17 -2.04
N GLU A 554 -12.47 -13.08 -2.48
CA GLU A 554 -12.06 -12.32 -3.65
C GLU A 554 -10.96 -11.31 -3.32
N SER A 555 -10.13 -11.02 -4.30
CA SER A 555 -9.18 -9.91 -4.21
C SER A 555 -9.90 -8.59 -4.45
N GLY A 556 -9.49 -7.53 -3.75
CA GLY A 556 -10.12 -6.23 -3.89
C GLY A 556 -9.21 -5.08 -3.48
N ILE A 557 -9.75 -3.90 -3.61
CA ILE A 557 -9.18 -2.63 -3.16
C ILE A 557 -10.15 -1.97 -2.18
N ALA A 558 -9.66 -1.05 -1.39
CA ALA A 558 -10.51 -0.22 -0.55
C ALA A 558 -10.36 1.25 -0.95
N PHE A 559 -11.49 1.94 -1.03
CA PHE A 559 -11.53 3.40 -1.16
C PHE A 559 -11.70 3.98 0.24
N TYR A 560 -10.71 4.72 0.69
CA TYR A 560 -10.75 5.40 1.98
C TYR A 560 -11.19 6.85 1.74
N THR A 561 -12.38 7.20 2.24
CA THR A 561 -13.04 8.46 1.94
C THR A 561 -13.25 9.28 3.20
N HIS A 562 -12.97 10.57 3.11
CA HIS A 562 -13.22 11.56 4.15
C HIS A 562 -14.46 12.39 3.79
N VAL A 563 -15.34 12.58 4.77
CA VAL A 563 -16.61 13.30 4.61
C VAL A 563 -16.71 14.37 5.70
N SER A 564 -17.07 15.59 5.32
CA SER A 564 -17.32 16.67 6.28
C SER A 564 -18.66 16.50 7.02
N ASP A 565 -18.86 17.22 8.10
CA ASP A 565 -20.13 17.29 8.84
C ASP A 565 -21.28 17.85 7.99
N GLN A 566 -21.00 18.50 6.88
CA GLN A 566 -21.98 18.92 5.87
C GLN A 566 -22.29 17.82 4.84
N HIS A 567 -21.89 16.58 5.08
CA HIS A 567 -22.05 15.42 4.19
C HIS A 567 -21.36 15.55 2.82
N SER A 568 -20.34 16.40 2.70
CA SER A 568 -19.54 16.53 1.50
C SER A 568 -18.30 15.63 1.57
N PRO A 569 -18.13 14.64 0.69
CA PRO A 569 -16.86 13.98 0.51
C PRO A 569 -15.82 15.00 0.03
N PHE A 570 -14.66 15.07 0.68
CA PHE A 570 -13.63 16.06 0.32
C PHE A 570 -12.27 15.45 -0.02
N TYR A 571 -12.07 14.17 0.31
CA TYR A 571 -10.84 13.45 -0.03
C TYR A 571 -11.13 11.96 -0.16
N THR A 572 -10.54 11.32 -1.16
CA THR A 572 -10.64 9.88 -1.37
C THR A 572 -9.30 9.34 -1.87
N GLN A 573 -8.86 8.21 -1.34
CA GLN A 573 -7.67 7.51 -1.81
C GLN A 573 -7.91 6.00 -1.89
N VAL A 574 -7.20 5.36 -2.82
CA VAL A 574 -7.23 3.90 -2.97
C VAL A 574 -6.15 3.29 -2.09
N ILE A 575 -6.53 2.37 -1.21
CA ILE A 575 -5.62 1.66 -0.33
C ILE A 575 -5.72 0.15 -0.53
N SER A 576 -4.63 -0.55 -0.21
CA SER A 576 -4.63 -2.01 -0.20
C SER A 576 -5.42 -2.55 0.99
N THR A 577 -6.29 -3.53 0.75
CA THR A 577 -7.08 -4.19 1.81
C THR A 577 -6.23 -4.93 2.86
N ARG A 578 -4.92 -5.08 2.64
CA ARG A 578 -3.98 -5.71 3.59
C ARG A 578 -3.36 -4.75 4.58
N VAL A 579 -3.36 -3.46 4.29
CA VAL A 579 -2.80 -2.46 5.18
C VAL A 579 -3.86 -1.99 6.18
N ARG A 580 -3.40 -1.55 7.34
CA ARG A 580 -4.27 -0.99 8.35
C ARG A 580 -4.70 0.40 7.90
N GLU A 581 -5.99 0.70 8.00
CA GLU A 581 -6.60 1.94 7.50
C GLU A 581 -6.18 3.18 8.30
N ALA A 582 -5.95 3.00 9.61
CA ALA A 582 -5.72 4.09 10.55
C ALA A 582 -4.69 5.16 10.13
N PRO A 583 -3.49 4.84 9.58
CA PRO A 583 -2.54 5.88 9.15
C PRO A 583 -3.02 6.72 7.96
N TYR A 584 -3.91 6.18 7.12
CA TYR A 584 -4.41 6.88 5.93
C TYR A 584 -5.41 7.99 6.25
N MET A 585 -5.97 7.98 7.47
CA MET A 585 -6.82 9.04 7.95
C MET A 585 -6.10 10.40 7.93
N LEU A 586 -4.83 10.44 8.35
CA LEU A 586 -4.05 11.68 8.35
C LEU A 586 -3.80 12.23 6.95
N ASN A 587 -3.67 11.37 5.92
CA ASN A 587 -3.48 11.84 4.55
C ASN A 587 -4.63 12.76 4.09
N GLY A 588 -5.87 12.37 4.37
CA GLY A 588 -7.02 13.19 3.99
C GLY A 588 -7.16 14.47 4.79
N LEU A 589 -6.66 14.52 6.03
CA LEU A 589 -6.65 15.75 6.83
C LEU A 589 -5.55 16.72 6.40
N LEU A 590 -4.42 16.20 5.90
CA LEU A 590 -3.24 17.02 5.57
C LEU A 590 -3.13 17.39 4.10
N HIS A 591 -3.76 16.63 3.19
CA HIS A 591 -3.51 16.72 1.75
C HIS A 591 -4.77 16.88 0.89
N HIS A 592 -5.86 17.38 1.47
CA HIS A 592 -7.05 17.71 0.66
C HIS A 592 -6.91 19.08 -0.02
N ASP A 593 -7.50 19.21 -1.22
CA ASP A 593 -7.43 20.44 -2.03
C ASP A 593 -8.55 21.44 -1.67
N THR A 594 -9.30 21.20 -0.58
CA THR A 594 -10.43 22.03 -0.17
C THR A 594 -10.02 23.11 0.83
N GLN A 595 -10.85 24.13 1.01
CA GLN A 595 -10.70 25.19 2.03
C GLN A 595 -11.34 24.84 3.38
N LEU A 596 -11.66 23.55 3.60
CA LEU A 596 -12.21 23.11 4.88
C LEU A 596 -11.18 23.27 5.99
N ASP A 597 -11.60 23.83 7.13
CA ASP A 597 -10.78 23.99 8.33
C ASP A 597 -11.19 22.94 9.38
N ILE A 598 -10.72 21.72 9.18
CA ILE A 598 -11.09 20.57 10.00
C ILE A 598 -10.32 20.61 11.32
N HIS A 599 -11.04 20.65 12.43
CA HIS A 599 -10.49 20.61 13.79
C HIS A 599 -10.74 19.28 14.49
N GLU A 600 -11.86 18.60 14.17
CA GLU A 600 -12.25 17.34 14.79
C GLU A 600 -12.48 16.26 13.73
N HIS A 601 -11.92 15.07 13.99
CA HIS A 601 -12.07 13.94 13.08
C HIS A 601 -12.51 12.68 13.81
N ALA A 602 -13.49 11.98 13.24
CA ALA A 602 -14.04 10.73 13.74
C ALA A 602 -13.78 9.55 12.80
N THR A 603 -13.60 8.36 13.39
CA THR A 603 -13.52 7.09 12.65
C THR A 603 -14.34 6.03 13.37
N ASP A 604 -14.53 4.88 12.70
CA ASP A 604 -15.03 3.68 13.38
C ASP A 604 -13.99 3.07 14.32
N THR A 605 -14.37 2.02 15.05
CA THR A 605 -13.51 1.32 16.02
C THR A 605 -12.23 0.73 15.38
N LYS A 606 -12.19 0.47 14.09
CA LYS A 606 -11.00 -0.06 13.40
C LYS A 606 -9.99 1.03 13.03
N GLY A 607 -10.45 2.26 12.91
CA GLY A 607 -9.65 3.39 12.45
C GLY A 607 -8.70 3.97 13.51
N PHE A 608 -8.79 3.57 14.80
CA PHE A 608 -7.94 4.15 15.82
C PHE A 608 -6.74 3.28 16.23
N THR A 609 -5.66 3.94 16.59
CA THR A 609 -4.49 3.38 17.29
C THR A 609 -3.88 4.47 18.15
N ASP A 610 -3.09 4.07 19.17
CA ASP A 610 -2.35 5.03 20.02
C ASP A 610 -1.46 5.96 19.19
N HIS A 611 -0.85 5.43 18.12
CA HIS A 611 -0.03 6.23 17.20
C HIS A 611 -0.84 7.32 16.49
N VAL A 612 -2.05 7.00 16.04
CA VAL A 612 -2.93 7.97 15.37
C VAL A 612 -3.42 9.03 16.35
N PHE A 613 -3.76 8.65 17.59
CA PHE A 613 -4.06 9.63 18.63
C PHE A 613 -2.91 10.59 18.88
N ALA A 614 -1.69 10.06 19.03
CA ALA A 614 -0.51 10.88 19.26
C ALA A 614 -0.23 11.83 18.09
N LEU A 615 -0.30 11.34 16.84
CA LEU A 615 -0.09 12.15 15.64
C LEU A 615 -1.15 13.24 15.48
N CYS A 616 -2.43 12.93 15.68
CA CYS A 616 -3.50 13.91 15.65
C CYS A 616 -3.26 15.01 16.71
N HIS A 617 -2.90 14.63 17.93
CA HIS A 617 -2.62 15.57 19.00
C HIS A 617 -1.42 16.49 18.65
N LEU A 618 -0.32 15.92 18.13
CA LEU A 618 0.83 16.71 17.72
C LEU A 618 0.51 17.71 16.59
N LEU A 619 -0.40 17.33 15.70
CA LEU A 619 -0.83 18.15 14.55
C LEU A 619 -2.00 19.10 14.88
N GLY A 620 -2.55 19.05 16.09
CA GLY A 620 -3.64 19.92 16.53
C GLY A 620 -5.05 19.46 16.18
N PHE A 621 -5.21 18.24 15.66
CA PHE A 621 -6.52 17.67 15.41
C PHE A 621 -7.07 17.00 16.66
N ARG A 622 -8.35 17.25 16.93
CA ARG A 622 -9.10 16.50 17.93
C ARG A 622 -9.58 15.18 17.31
N PHE A 623 -8.97 14.08 17.72
CA PHE A 623 -9.37 12.76 17.24
C PHE A 623 -10.46 12.17 18.15
N ALA A 624 -11.64 11.90 17.59
CA ALA A 624 -12.84 11.43 18.28
C ALA A 624 -13.38 10.13 17.66
N PRO A 625 -12.60 9.02 17.70
CA PRO A 625 -13.05 7.77 17.12
C PRO A 625 -14.19 7.16 17.92
N ARG A 626 -15.00 6.36 17.27
CA ARG A 626 -15.97 5.50 17.96
C ARG A 626 -15.22 4.34 18.63
N ILE A 627 -15.34 4.23 19.93
CA ILE A 627 -14.69 3.19 20.76
C ILE A 627 -15.64 2.00 20.97
#